data_edb7011200099ba82f25697067026b74
#
_entry.id   edb7011200099ba82f25697067026b74
#
_cell.length_a   1.000
_cell.length_b   1.000
_cell.length_c   1.000
_cell.angle_alpha   90.00
_cell.angle_beta   90.00
_cell.angle_gamma   90.00
#
_symmetry.space_group_name_H-M   'P 1'
#
loop_
_entity.id
_entity.type
_entity.pdbx_description
1 polymer ?
#
loop_
_entity_poly.entity_id
_entity_poly.type
_entity_poly.pdbx_seq_one_letter_code
_entity_poly.pdbx_strand_id
1 'polypeptide(L)'
;KIKPENKFRNYFVDNYLRKNSHLLNFSNTDEFTFFDKESEETFTENNIEQTDKIDIYIRDKALSSSFGSNGNVYFAIECKRIKIKSDSKEYVLDIEKFSKRSHIATRLPFEGQIAFIENNKLNHKLIKDEVNLILKQISTIKTDLFLQQEKLHSSIDGTYLSKHRRNFNQKSFSIYHLMLDYSKVVIG
;
A
#
# COMPACT_ATOMS: atom_id res chain seq x y z
N LYS A 1 -17.43 10.67 13.38
CA LYS A 1 -16.46 11.63 12.78
C LYS A 1 -15.65 10.87 11.76
N ILE A 2 -15.74 11.22 10.48
CA ILE A 2 -14.91 10.63 9.42
C ILE A 2 -13.47 11.09 9.69
N LYS A 3 -12.57 10.15 9.88
CA LYS A 3 -11.13 10.46 10.02
C LYS A 3 -10.68 11.22 8.77
N PRO A 4 -9.87 12.27 8.88
CA PRO A 4 -9.38 13.00 7.70
C PRO A 4 -8.65 12.12 6.67
N GLU A 5 -7.96 11.07 7.12
CA GLU A 5 -7.29 10.07 6.29
C GLU A 5 -8.27 9.37 5.33
N ASN A 6 -9.43 8.98 5.84
CA ASN A 6 -10.47 8.34 5.05
C ASN A 6 -11.01 9.26 3.94
N LYS A 7 -10.98 10.59 4.14
CA LYS A 7 -11.41 11.53 3.09
C LYS A 7 -10.46 11.51 1.89
N PHE A 8 -9.15 11.54 2.10
CA PHE A 8 -8.16 11.51 1.00
C PHE A 8 -8.21 10.19 0.25
N ARG A 9 -8.17 9.08 0.97
CA ARG A 9 -8.30 7.76 0.41
C ARG A 9 -9.59 7.62 -0.40
N ASN A 10 -10.73 7.99 0.20
CA ASN A 10 -12.04 7.88 -0.47
C ASN A 10 -12.09 8.76 -1.72
N TYR A 11 -11.58 9.98 -1.64
CA TYR A 11 -11.52 10.86 -2.81
C TYR A 11 -10.62 10.27 -3.91
N PHE A 12 -9.48 9.71 -3.55
CA PHE A 12 -8.56 9.07 -4.49
C PHE A 12 -9.22 7.86 -5.17
N VAL A 13 -9.86 6.97 -4.41
CA VAL A 13 -10.54 5.80 -4.97
C VAL A 13 -11.71 6.22 -5.87
N ASP A 14 -12.59 7.10 -5.38
CA ASP A 14 -13.84 7.41 -6.08
C ASP A 14 -13.63 8.31 -7.30
N ASN A 15 -12.69 9.25 -7.22
CA ASN A 15 -12.50 10.25 -8.29
C ASN A 15 -11.34 9.94 -9.23
N TYR A 16 -10.38 9.10 -8.84
CA TYR A 16 -9.27 8.74 -9.71
C TYR A 16 -9.32 7.27 -10.11
N LEU A 17 -9.32 6.33 -9.18
CA LEU A 17 -9.23 4.92 -9.54
C LEU A 17 -10.49 4.43 -10.24
N ARG A 18 -11.66 4.62 -9.65
CA ARG A 18 -12.93 4.13 -10.23
C ARG A 18 -13.30 4.83 -11.52
N LYS A 19 -13.12 6.15 -11.61
CA LYS A 19 -13.43 6.91 -12.84
C LYS A 19 -12.49 6.61 -13.99
N ASN A 20 -11.27 6.17 -13.70
CA ASN A 20 -10.26 5.88 -14.70
C ASN A 20 -9.97 4.37 -14.80
N SER A 21 -10.85 3.52 -14.29
CA SER A 21 -10.68 2.07 -14.34
C SER A 21 -10.46 1.55 -15.76
N HIS A 22 -11.10 2.17 -16.77
CA HIS A 22 -10.92 1.87 -18.17
C HIS A 22 -9.47 2.07 -18.67
N LEU A 23 -8.67 2.94 -18.02
CA LEU A 23 -7.26 3.14 -18.34
C LEU A 23 -6.35 2.07 -17.72
N LEU A 24 -6.87 1.30 -16.75
CA LEU A 24 -6.15 0.27 -16.03
C LEU A 24 -6.38 -1.12 -16.63
N ASN A 25 -7.21 -1.21 -17.67
CA ASN A 25 -7.51 -2.45 -18.34
C ASN A 25 -6.36 -2.89 -19.24
N PHE A 26 -5.54 -3.79 -18.72
CA PHE A 26 -4.48 -4.46 -19.46
C PHE A 26 -5.01 -5.50 -20.48
N SER A 27 -6.29 -5.82 -20.42
CA SER A 27 -6.95 -6.78 -21.31
C SER A 27 -8.32 -6.26 -21.70
N ASN A 28 -8.52 -5.54 -22.72
CA ASN A 28 -9.78 -5.15 -23.42
C ASN A 28 -11.15 -5.59 -22.85
N THR A 29 -11.22 -5.92 -21.56
CA THR A 29 -12.41 -6.40 -20.84
C THR A 29 -12.68 -5.49 -19.68
N ASP A 30 -13.50 -4.45 -19.92
CA ASP A 30 -13.88 -3.38 -19.00
C ASP A 30 -14.53 -3.84 -17.67
N GLU A 31 -14.70 -5.13 -17.45
CA GLU A 31 -15.57 -5.64 -16.38
C GLU A 31 -14.83 -6.23 -15.18
N PHE A 32 -13.48 -6.18 -15.09
CA PHE A 32 -12.80 -7.13 -14.22
C PHE A 32 -11.95 -6.58 -13.08
N THR A 33 -11.68 -5.27 -13.04
CA THR A 33 -10.92 -4.69 -11.92
C THR A 33 -11.84 -3.91 -10.97
N PHE A 34 -11.91 -4.35 -9.73
CA PHE A 34 -12.71 -3.72 -8.68
C PHE A 34 -11.82 -3.01 -7.67
N PHE A 35 -12.23 -1.80 -7.29
CA PHE A 35 -11.61 -0.99 -6.26
C PHE A 35 -12.58 -0.83 -5.10
N ASP A 36 -12.24 -1.39 -3.94
CA ASP A 36 -13.00 -1.24 -2.71
C ASP A 36 -12.19 -0.51 -1.64
N LYS A 37 -12.91 0.07 -0.69
CA LYS A 37 -12.36 0.82 0.43
C LYS A 37 -12.75 0.14 1.73
N GLU A 38 -11.83 0.11 2.69
CA GLU A 38 -12.08 -0.45 4.03
C GLU A 38 -12.61 -1.89 3.99
N SER A 39 -12.11 -2.69 3.03
CA SER A 39 -12.45 -4.11 2.95
C SER A 39 -11.86 -4.87 4.13
N GLU A 40 -12.68 -5.70 4.77
CA GLU A 40 -12.22 -6.56 5.85
C GLU A 40 -11.32 -7.68 5.31
N GLU A 41 -10.24 -7.95 6.01
CA GLU A 41 -9.30 -9.02 5.72
C GLU A 41 -9.05 -9.84 6.98
N THR A 42 -9.18 -11.15 6.84
CA THR A 42 -8.83 -12.08 7.91
C THR A 42 -7.39 -12.58 7.73
N PHE A 43 -6.62 -12.55 8.79
CA PHE A 43 -5.24 -12.98 8.82
C PHE A 43 -4.90 -13.66 10.14
N THR A 44 -3.79 -14.39 10.17
CA THR A 44 -3.26 -15.00 11.40
C THR A 44 -1.98 -14.26 11.80
N GLU A 45 -1.91 -13.86 13.05
CA GLU A 45 -0.71 -13.35 13.70
C GLU A 45 -0.50 -14.07 15.03
N ASN A 46 0.68 -14.65 15.25
CA ASN A 46 1.01 -15.46 16.44
C ASN A 46 0.01 -16.60 16.71
N ASN A 47 -0.46 -17.27 15.64
CA ASN A 47 -1.48 -18.34 15.68
C ASN A 47 -2.88 -17.88 16.17
N ILE A 48 -3.14 -16.61 16.17
CA ILE A 48 -4.46 -16.04 16.51
C ILE A 48 -5.05 -15.45 15.25
N GLU A 49 -6.28 -15.89 14.91
CA GLU A 49 -7.04 -15.30 13.82
C GLU A 49 -7.54 -13.91 14.22
N GLN A 50 -7.36 -12.96 13.34
CA GLN A 50 -7.73 -11.55 13.52
C GLN A 50 -8.33 -11.00 12.23
N THR A 51 -9.07 -9.92 12.37
CA THR A 51 -9.63 -9.17 11.23
C THR A 51 -9.20 -7.72 11.32
N ASP A 52 -8.75 -7.15 10.20
CA ASP A 52 -8.45 -5.72 10.07
C ASP A 52 -8.97 -5.22 8.73
N LYS A 53 -8.96 -3.92 8.54
CA LYS A 53 -9.40 -3.29 7.30
C LYS A 53 -8.20 -2.91 6.44
N ILE A 54 -8.30 -3.24 5.16
CA ILE A 54 -7.40 -2.76 4.12
C ILE A 54 -7.93 -1.41 3.63
N ASP A 55 -7.07 -0.42 3.52
CA ASP A 55 -7.49 0.92 3.07
C ASP A 55 -8.01 0.91 1.63
N ILE A 56 -7.29 0.29 0.71
CA ILE A 56 -7.71 0.11 -0.69
C ILE A 56 -7.47 -1.34 -1.09
N TYR A 57 -8.53 -1.97 -1.55
CA TYR A 57 -8.54 -3.35 -2.02
C TYR A 57 -8.75 -3.35 -3.53
N ILE A 58 -7.83 -3.95 -4.26
CA ILE A 58 -7.92 -4.07 -5.72
C ILE A 58 -7.99 -5.54 -6.07
N ARG A 59 -9.07 -5.93 -6.76
CA ARG A 59 -9.28 -7.29 -7.23
C ARG A 59 -9.45 -7.30 -8.73
N ASP A 60 -8.77 -8.23 -9.38
CA ASP A 60 -8.93 -8.54 -10.79
C ASP A 60 -9.49 -9.96 -10.94
N LYS A 61 -10.64 -10.10 -11.64
CA LYS A 61 -11.28 -11.40 -11.85
C LYS A 61 -10.48 -12.31 -12.77
N ALA A 62 -9.85 -11.76 -13.81
CA ALA A 62 -9.05 -12.55 -14.73
C ALA A 62 -7.83 -13.13 -14.02
N LEU A 63 -7.18 -12.33 -13.16
CA LEU A 63 -6.09 -12.79 -12.32
C LEU A 63 -6.57 -13.89 -11.35
N SER A 64 -7.72 -13.70 -10.70
CA SER A 64 -8.30 -14.68 -9.78
C SER A 64 -8.60 -16.01 -10.46
N SER A 65 -9.13 -15.98 -11.69
CA SER A 65 -9.41 -17.21 -12.47
C SER A 65 -8.14 -17.94 -12.90
N SER A 66 -7.07 -17.21 -13.21
CA SER A 66 -5.79 -17.78 -13.63
C SER A 66 -5.09 -18.55 -12.50
N PHE A 67 -5.34 -18.20 -11.25
CA PHE A 67 -4.79 -18.91 -10.10
C PHE A 67 -5.60 -20.15 -9.67
N GLY A 68 -6.67 -20.49 -10.43
CA GLY A 68 -7.40 -21.76 -10.25
C GLY A 68 -8.09 -21.94 -8.91
N SER A 69 -8.27 -20.87 -8.16
CA SER A 69 -8.82 -20.94 -6.81
C SER A 69 -10.16 -20.20 -6.74
N ASN A 70 -11.07 -20.75 -5.94
CA ASN A 70 -12.18 -19.98 -5.37
C ASN A 70 -11.67 -18.84 -4.47
N GLY A 71 -10.34 -18.61 -4.45
CA GLY A 71 -9.65 -17.62 -3.64
C GLY A 71 -9.66 -16.24 -4.28
N ASN A 72 -9.97 -15.25 -3.50
CA ASN A 72 -9.84 -13.86 -3.89
C ASN A 72 -8.35 -13.50 -3.97
N VAL A 73 -7.80 -13.45 -5.18
CA VAL A 73 -6.48 -12.85 -5.42
C VAL A 73 -6.66 -11.35 -5.50
N TYR A 74 -5.95 -10.61 -4.66
CA TYR A 74 -6.09 -9.17 -4.58
C TYR A 74 -4.75 -8.49 -4.29
N PHE A 75 -4.72 -7.20 -4.59
CA PHE A 75 -3.66 -6.27 -4.25
C PHE A 75 -4.15 -5.35 -3.12
N ALA A 76 -3.44 -5.35 -2.01
CA ALA A 76 -3.73 -4.51 -0.87
C ALA A 76 -2.86 -3.25 -0.87
N ILE A 77 -3.48 -2.11 -0.57
CA ILE A 77 -2.77 -0.84 -0.42
C ILE A 77 -3.14 -0.21 0.92
N GLU A 78 -2.13 0.14 1.70
CA GLU A 78 -2.28 0.96 2.89
C GLU A 78 -1.99 2.43 2.58
N CYS A 79 -2.71 3.33 3.22
CA CYS A 79 -2.62 4.77 3.00
C CYS A 79 -2.20 5.48 4.29
N LYS A 80 -1.28 6.43 4.21
CA LYS A 80 -0.88 7.27 5.33
C LYS A 80 -0.81 8.73 4.96
N ARG A 81 -1.21 9.58 5.90
CA ARG A 81 -1.00 11.02 5.83
C ARG A 81 0.31 11.37 6.49
N ILE A 82 1.12 12.19 5.81
CA ILE A 82 2.40 12.67 6.32
C ILE A 82 2.33 14.20 6.46
N LYS A 83 2.15 14.66 7.68
CA LYS A 83 2.11 16.10 8.02
C LYS A 83 3.45 16.59 8.57
N ILE A 84 4.12 15.75 9.32
CA ILE A 84 5.42 15.99 9.92
C ILE A 84 6.32 14.78 9.67
N LYS A 85 7.62 14.99 9.74
CA LYS A 85 8.60 13.94 9.42
C LYS A 85 8.44 12.69 10.30
N SER A 86 8.05 12.85 11.56
CA SER A 86 7.85 11.73 12.49
C SER A 86 6.68 10.81 12.13
N ASP A 87 5.74 11.24 11.27
CA ASP A 87 4.64 10.38 10.79
C ASP A 87 5.16 9.22 9.93
N SER A 88 6.43 9.29 9.48
CA SER A 88 7.12 8.17 8.83
C SER A 88 7.19 6.92 9.71
N LYS A 89 7.08 7.05 11.04
CA LYS A 89 7.01 5.91 11.96
C LYS A 89 5.74 5.10 11.73
N GLU A 90 4.59 5.78 11.63
CA GLU A 90 3.30 5.11 11.35
C GLU A 90 3.30 4.45 9.97
N TYR A 91 3.98 5.07 8.99
CA TYR A 91 4.19 4.50 7.68
C TYR A 91 4.98 3.18 7.73
N VAL A 92 6.02 3.12 8.56
CA VAL A 92 6.82 1.89 8.76
C VAL A 92 6.05 0.82 9.53
N LEU A 93 5.14 1.19 10.44
CA LEU A 93 4.29 0.21 11.14
C LEU A 93 3.40 -0.59 10.19
N ASP A 94 2.95 -0.02 9.07
CA ASP A 94 2.21 -0.79 8.07
C ASP A 94 3.12 -1.80 7.33
N ILE A 95 4.38 -1.45 7.07
CA ILE A 95 5.37 -2.41 6.56
C ILE A 95 5.55 -3.58 7.54
N GLU A 96 5.57 -3.27 8.84
CA GLU A 96 5.65 -4.29 9.89
C GLU A 96 4.42 -5.20 9.90
N LYS A 97 3.23 -4.64 9.78
CA LYS A 97 1.98 -5.40 9.63
C LYS A 97 2.07 -6.37 8.44
N PHE A 98 2.47 -5.89 7.27
CA PHE A 98 2.65 -6.73 6.10
C PHE A 98 3.63 -7.89 6.34
N SER A 99 4.70 -7.68 7.11
CA SER A 99 5.68 -8.72 7.41
C SER A 99 5.18 -9.77 8.42
N LYS A 100 4.33 -9.39 9.36
CA LYS A 100 3.85 -10.25 10.46
C LYS A 100 2.64 -11.09 10.09
N ARG A 101 1.75 -10.58 9.25
CA ARG A 101 0.46 -11.18 8.96
C ARG A 101 0.55 -12.34 7.98
N SER A 102 -0.02 -13.48 8.34
CA SER A 102 -0.26 -14.61 7.44
C SER A 102 -1.72 -14.57 6.98
N HIS A 103 -1.93 -14.33 5.69
CA HIS A 103 -3.25 -14.19 5.12
C HIS A 103 -3.81 -15.54 4.68
N ILE A 104 -5.10 -15.78 4.98
CA ILE A 104 -5.82 -17.00 4.61
C ILE A 104 -6.11 -17.01 3.10
N ALA A 105 -6.41 -15.84 2.53
CA ALA A 105 -6.62 -15.69 1.10
C ALA A 105 -5.28 -15.63 0.34
N THR A 106 -5.31 -15.98 -0.94
CA THR A 106 -4.13 -15.91 -1.80
C THR A 106 -3.78 -14.43 -2.05
N ARG A 107 -2.81 -13.96 -1.32
CA ARG A 107 -2.27 -12.60 -1.47
C ARG A 107 -1.12 -12.63 -2.46
N LEU A 108 -1.05 -11.61 -3.29
CA LEU A 108 0.08 -11.45 -4.23
C LEU A 108 1.40 -11.27 -3.46
N PRO A 109 2.55 -11.61 -4.05
CA PRO A 109 3.86 -11.46 -3.40
C PRO A 109 4.33 -9.99 -3.39
N PHE A 110 3.41 -9.06 -3.50
CA PHE A 110 3.65 -7.62 -3.45
C PHE A 110 2.46 -6.88 -2.84
N GLU A 111 2.74 -5.75 -2.24
CA GLU A 111 1.81 -4.86 -1.55
C GLU A 111 1.97 -3.44 -2.08
N GLY A 112 1.00 -2.59 -1.81
CA GLY A 112 1.05 -1.17 -2.10
C GLY A 112 1.04 -0.32 -0.83
N GLN A 113 1.69 0.83 -0.89
CA GLN A 113 1.62 1.81 0.18
C GLN A 113 1.63 3.23 -0.38
N ILE A 114 0.67 4.05 0.04
CA ILE A 114 0.52 5.43 -0.41
C ILE A 114 0.78 6.38 0.75
N ALA A 115 1.68 7.35 0.54
CA ALA A 115 1.85 8.50 1.43
C ALA A 115 1.24 9.76 0.81
N PHE A 116 0.31 10.40 1.53
CA PHE A 116 -0.21 11.72 1.19
C PHE A 116 0.57 12.78 1.98
N ILE A 117 1.52 13.45 1.33
CA ILE A 117 2.38 14.47 1.96
C ILE A 117 1.64 15.80 1.96
N GLU A 118 1.23 16.28 3.14
CA GLU A 118 0.39 17.47 3.29
C GLU A 118 1.17 18.76 3.62
N ASN A 119 2.46 18.66 3.88
CA ASN A 119 3.30 19.77 4.30
C ASN A 119 4.27 20.17 3.19
N ASN A 120 4.21 21.40 2.74
CA ASN A 120 5.07 21.93 1.67
C ASN A 120 6.57 22.00 2.01
N LYS A 121 6.93 21.83 3.29
CA LYS A 121 8.34 21.71 3.73
C LYS A 121 8.86 20.27 3.63
N LEU A 122 7.98 19.31 3.34
CA LEU A 122 8.33 17.92 3.13
C LEU A 122 8.23 17.57 1.65
N ASN A 123 9.03 16.62 1.22
CA ASN A 123 8.94 16.03 -0.11
C ASN A 123 9.18 14.53 -0.02
N HIS A 124 8.87 13.82 -1.10
CA HIS A 124 8.97 12.36 -1.14
C HIS A 124 10.39 11.83 -0.85
N LYS A 125 11.45 12.59 -1.22
CA LYS A 125 12.85 12.18 -0.96
C LYS A 125 13.17 12.22 0.54
N LEU A 126 12.77 13.29 1.23
CA LEU A 126 12.96 13.42 2.68
C LEU A 126 12.20 12.31 3.43
N ILE A 127 10.98 12.00 3.02
CA ILE A 127 10.17 10.93 3.63
C ILE A 127 10.81 9.57 3.37
N LYS A 128 11.23 9.29 2.13
CA LYS A 128 11.93 8.05 1.77
C LYS A 128 13.20 7.86 2.63
N ASP A 129 14.00 8.92 2.80
CA ASP A 129 15.22 8.85 3.60
C ASP A 129 14.91 8.57 5.08
N GLU A 130 13.86 9.19 5.64
CA GLU A 130 13.43 8.93 7.01
C GLU A 130 12.89 7.51 7.19
N VAL A 131 12.05 7.02 6.29
CA VAL A 131 11.57 5.64 6.29
C VAL A 131 12.74 4.66 6.26
N ASN A 132 13.73 4.88 5.41
CA ASN A 132 14.93 4.06 5.34
C ASN A 132 15.75 4.10 6.63
N LEU A 133 15.84 5.27 7.28
CA LEU A 133 16.53 5.41 8.58
C LEU A 133 15.82 4.57 9.66
N ILE A 134 14.50 4.65 9.73
CA ILE A 134 13.69 3.89 10.69
C ILE A 134 13.82 2.38 10.41
N LEU A 135 13.71 1.96 9.14
CA LEU A 135 13.85 0.55 8.76
C LEU A 135 15.21 -0.05 9.14
N LYS A 136 16.30 0.74 9.13
CA LYS A 136 17.63 0.31 9.59
C LYS A 136 17.70 0.09 11.10
N GLN A 137 16.86 0.77 11.87
CA GLN A 137 16.85 0.72 13.34
C GLN A 137 15.89 -0.34 13.88
N ILE A 138 14.88 -0.76 13.10
CA ILE A 138 13.88 -1.73 13.51
C ILE A 138 14.39 -3.14 13.25
N SER A 139 14.44 -3.98 14.30
CA SER A 139 14.83 -5.39 14.21
C SER A 139 13.67 -6.33 13.84
N THR A 140 12.42 -5.87 14.00
CA THR A 140 11.20 -6.67 13.75
C THR A 140 10.87 -6.83 12.27
N ILE A 141 11.49 -6.02 11.39
CA ILE A 141 11.31 -6.05 9.94
C ILE A 141 12.63 -6.47 9.29
N LYS A 142 12.66 -7.63 8.65
CA LYS A 142 13.80 -8.06 7.85
C LYS A 142 13.71 -7.44 6.46
N THR A 143 14.55 -6.44 6.21
CA THR A 143 14.62 -5.70 4.95
C THR A 143 15.74 -6.21 4.07
N ASP A 144 15.40 -6.76 2.90
CA ASP A 144 16.38 -7.20 1.87
C ASP A 144 16.76 -6.04 0.94
N LEU A 145 15.83 -5.11 0.69
CA LEU A 145 16.03 -3.91 -0.11
C LEU A 145 15.30 -2.73 0.54
N PHE A 146 16.05 -1.71 0.92
CA PHE A 146 15.48 -0.43 1.39
C PHE A 146 14.79 0.31 0.25
N LEU A 147 13.93 1.29 0.57
CA LEU A 147 13.25 2.08 -0.45
C LEU A 147 14.27 2.70 -1.41
N GLN A 148 14.22 2.28 -2.65
CA GLN A 148 14.95 2.88 -3.77
C GLN A 148 13.98 3.33 -4.84
N GLN A 149 14.37 4.35 -5.60
CA GLN A 149 13.50 4.90 -6.63
C GLN A 149 13.20 3.83 -7.69
N GLU A 150 11.91 3.67 -7.98
CA GLU A 150 11.40 2.79 -9.01
C GLU A 150 10.51 3.60 -9.94
N LYS A 151 10.83 3.64 -11.22
CA LYS A 151 10.08 4.45 -12.18
C LYS A 151 8.85 3.69 -12.68
N LEU A 152 7.75 3.76 -11.94
CA LEU A 152 6.48 3.13 -12.32
C LEU A 152 5.80 3.87 -13.49
N HIS A 153 5.94 5.20 -13.55
CA HIS A 153 5.39 6.03 -14.61
C HIS A 153 6.26 7.27 -14.84
N SER A 154 6.36 7.74 -16.09
CA SER A 154 7.26 8.84 -16.47
C SER A 154 6.93 10.18 -15.80
N SER A 155 5.67 10.41 -15.45
CA SER A 155 5.19 11.68 -14.85
C SER A 155 5.12 11.65 -13.32
N ILE A 156 5.52 10.56 -12.65
CA ILE A 156 5.45 10.44 -11.19
C ILE A 156 6.83 10.14 -10.63
N ASP A 157 7.40 11.10 -9.89
CA ASP A 157 8.75 10.97 -9.31
C ASP A 157 8.77 10.30 -7.94
N GLY A 158 7.67 10.38 -7.20
CA GLY A 158 7.55 9.86 -5.82
C GLY A 158 7.27 8.36 -5.74
N THR A 159 7.83 7.56 -6.64
CA THR A 159 7.63 6.10 -6.68
C THR A 159 8.89 5.36 -6.24
N TYR A 160 8.69 4.36 -5.35
CA TYR A 160 9.77 3.57 -4.78
C TYR A 160 9.40 2.11 -4.69
N LEU A 161 10.41 1.27 -4.60
CA LEU A 161 10.31 -0.16 -4.32
C LEU A 161 11.14 -0.50 -3.09
N SER A 162 10.59 -1.33 -2.20
CA SER A 162 11.33 -2.01 -1.14
C SER A 162 11.06 -3.51 -1.15
N LYS A 163 11.95 -4.31 -0.52
CA LYS A 163 11.75 -5.75 -0.35
C LYS A 163 11.99 -6.14 1.10
N HIS A 164 11.09 -6.94 1.61
CA HIS A 164 11.09 -7.41 2.99
C HIS A 164 10.81 -8.90 3.05
N ARG A 165 10.94 -9.51 4.22
CA ARG A 165 10.57 -10.91 4.44
C ARG A 165 9.38 -11.05 5.36
N ARG A 166 8.50 -11.99 5.03
CA ARG A 166 7.42 -12.43 5.92
C ARG A 166 8.01 -13.14 7.12
N ASN A 167 7.60 -12.75 8.34
CA ASN A 167 8.17 -13.30 9.56
C ASN A 167 7.85 -14.80 9.73
N PHE A 168 6.67 -15.23 9.29
CA PHE A 168 6.17 -16.60 9.49
C PHE A 168 6.80 -17.64 8.54
N ASN A 169 7.25 -17.27 7.35
CA ASN A 169 7.78 -18.20 6.37
C ASN A 169 9.08 -17.75 5.67
N GLN A 170 9.60 -16.60 6.03
CA GLN A 170 10.79 -15.96 5.47
C GLN A 170 10.76 -15.71 3.95
N LYS A 171 9.59 -15.86 3.30
CA LYS A 171 9.44 -15.53 1.87
C LYS A 171 9.57 -14.02 1.67
N SER A 172 10.28 -13.64 0.62
CA SER A 172 10.41 -12.24 0.22
C SER A 172 9.10 -11.74 -0.38
N PHE A 173 8.77 -10.47 -0.10
CA PHE A 173 7.69 -9.74 -0.75
C PHE A 173 8.14 -8.32 -1.05
N SER A 174 7.54 -7.73 -2.06
CA SER A 174 7.83 -6.36 -2.49
C SER A 174 6.75 -5.40 -2.01
N ILE A 175 7.13 -4.16 -1.70
CA ILE A 175 6.19 -3.08 -1.50
C ILE A 175 6.47 -1.98 -2.52
N TYR A 176 5.44 -1.62 -3.29
CA TYR A 176 5.44 -0.46 -4.17
C TYR A 176 4.91 0.73 -3.40
N HIS A 177 5.73 1.78 -3.32
CA HIS A 177 5.41 3.00 -2.60
C HIS A 177 5.08 4.12 -3.56
N LEU A 178 3.99 4.83 -3.29
CA LEU A 178 3.58 6.03 -4.01
C LEU A 178 3.49 7.19 -3.03
N MET A 179 4.38 8.16 -3.14
CA MET A 179 4.44 9.34 -2.27
C MET A 179 3.96 10.57 -3.03
N LEU A 180 2.76 11.01 -2.73
CA LEU A 180 2.05 12.07 -3.44
C LEU A 180 2.13 13.40 -2.68
N ASP A 181 2.50 14.47 -3.36
CA ASP A 181 2.45 15.83 -2.80
C ASP A 181 0.99 16.34 -2.79
N TYR A 182 0.42 16.38 -1.61
CA TYR A 182 -0.92 16.90 -1.33
C TYR A 182 -0.90 18.26 -0.62
N SER A 183 0.27 18.88 -0.46
CA SER A 183 0.44 20.14 0.26
C SER A 183 -0.38 21.30 -0.30
N LYS A 184 -0.70 21.24 -1.61
CA LYS A 184 -1.53 22.24 -2.27
C LYS A 184 -3.02 21.91 -2.28
N VAL A 185 -3.41 20.69 -1.91
CA VAL A 185 -4.79 20.21 -1.90
C VAL A 185 -5.42 20.40 -0.53
N VAL A 186 -4.61 20.39 0.52
CA VAL A 186 -5.04 20.59 1.90
C VAL A 186 -4.98 22.08 2.20
N ILE A 187 -6.11 22.75 2.02
CA ILE A 187 -6.30 24.10 2.57
C ILE A 187 -6.65 23.92 4.04
N GLY A 188 -5.78 24.40 4.92
CA GLY A 188 -5.94 24.34 6.37
C GLY A 188 -7.13 25.15 6.88
#